data_0f7d88608a844b7a130cd43116f65fa9
#
_entry.id   0f7d88608a844b7a130cd43116f65fa9
#
_cell.length_a   1.000
_cell.length_b   1.000
_cell.length_c   1.000
_cell.angle_alpha   90.00
_cell.angle_beta   90.00
_cell.angle_gamma   90.00
#
_symmetry.space_group_name_H-M   'P 1'
#
loop_
_entity.id
_entity.type
_entity.pdbx_description
1 polymer ?
#
loop_
_entity_poly.entity_id
_entity_poly.type
_entity_poly.pdbx_seq_one_letter_code
_entity_poly.pdbx_strand_id
1 'polypeptide(L)'
;MIQHHLVLDTPSLLALSGNRQVSALIHQAHLDADTRLWVPVLSAIEADVVLAGIAEHIGQLDVIHMLDLDYPAVLAVAQMCRDGVPTGVAAAVHAARHLPEWGSQALVATVEPKAYEGQGVGVFDLNR
;
A
#
# COMPACT_ATOMS: atom_id res chain seq x y z
N MET A 1 8.16 18.99 10.34
CA MET A 1 6.98 18.74 9.51
C MET A 1 6.61 17.27 9.55
N ILE A 2 5.38 16.95 9.88
CA ILE A 2 4.92 15.55 9.96
C ILE A 2 4.50 15.11 8.57
N GLN A 3 5.08 14.00 8.09
CA GLN A 3 4.66 13.40 6.83
C GLN A 3 3.75 12.22 7.11
N HIS A 4 2.68 12.12 6.34
CA HIS A 4 1.76 11.00 6.39
C HIS A 4 2.12 10.02 5.29
N HIS A 5 2.61 8.85 5.68
CA HIS A 5 2.93 7.79 4.74
C HIS A 5 1.81 6.76 4.73
N LEU A 6 1.21 6.56 3.58
CA LEU A 6 0.13 5.59 3.39
C LEU A 6 0.56 4.56 2.37
N VAL A 7 0.45 3.29 2.75
CA VAL A 7 0.77 2.17 1.86
C VAL A 7 -0.54 1.66 1.28
N LEU A 8 -0.67 1.69 -0.06
CA LEU A 8 -1.83 1.18 -0.77
C LEU A 8 -1.62 -0.31 -1.04
N ASP A 9 -2.58 -1.12 -0.62
CA ASP A 9 -2.53 -2.56 -0.84
C ASP A 9 -3.22 -2.97 -2.15
N THR A 10 -3.20 -4.27 -2.47
CA THR A 10 -3.80 -4.80 -3.68
C THR A 10 -5.29 -4.44 -3.82
N PRO A 11 -6.16 -4.66 -2.80
CA PRO A 11 -7.57 -4.30 -2.93
C PRO A 11 -7.80 -2.82 -3.22
N SER A 12 -6.98 -1.95 -2.62
CA SER A 12 -7.10 -0.50 -2.84
C SER A 12 -6.73 -0.12 -4.27
N LEU A 13 -5.72 -0.75 -4.84
CA LEU A 13 -5.35 -0.53 -6.23
C LEU A 13 -6.48 -0.97 -7.17
N LEU A 14 -7.12 -2.09 -6.88
CA LEU A 14 -8.25 -2.56 -7.68
C LEU A 14 -9.47 -1.66 -7.54
N ALA A 15 -9.56 -0.88 -6.48
CA ALA A 15 -10.67 0.04 -6.22
C ALA A 15 -10.46 1.46 -6.78
N LEU A 16 -9.32 1.73 -7.44
CA LEU A 16 -8.97 3.07 -7.90
C LEU A 16 -10.04 3.72 -8.78
N SER A 17 -10.71 2.95 -9.63
CA SER A 17 -11.67 3.50 -10.57
C SER A 17 -13.10 3.53 -10.06
N GLY A 18 -13.38 2.93 -8.92
CA GLY A 18 -14.75 2.80 -8.42
C GLY A 18 -14.99 3.23 -7.00
N ASN A 19 -13.95 3.59 -6.27
CA ASN A 19 -14.08 3.95 -4.87
C ASN A 19 -13.76 5.43 -4.68
N ARG A 20 -14.74 6.18 -4.15
CA ARG A 20 -14.59 7.64 -3.94
C ARG A 20 -13.50 7.98 -2.94
N GLN A 21 -13.32 7.15 -1.91
CA GLN A 21 -12.31 7.43 -0.88
C GLN A 21 -10.91 7.23 -1.44
N VAL A 22 -10.71 6.24 -2.29
CA VAL A 22 -9.43 6.02 -2.96
C VAL A 22 -9.12 7.20 -3.89
N SER A 23 -10.09 7.61 -4.70
CA SER A 23 -9.93 8.77 -5.60
C SER A 23 -9.66 10.06 -4.82
N ALA A 24 -10.35 10.26 -3.70
CA ALA A 24 -10.15 11.42 -2.85
C ALA A 24 -8.75 11.43 -2.24
N LEU A 25 -8.24 10.27 -1.86
CA LEU A 25 -6.89 10.15 -1.31
C LEU A 25 -5.83 10.53 -2.34
N ILE A 26 -5.99 10.06 -3.59
CA ILE A 26 -5.09 10.44 -4.69
C ILE A 26 -5.12 11.95 -4.90
N HIS A 27 -6.32 12.53 -4.93
CA HIS A 27 -6.49 13.97 -5.11
C HIS A 27 -5.85 14.76 -3.96
N GLN A 28 -6.06 14.31 -2.72
CA GLN A 28 -5.45 14.93 -1.55
C GLN A 28 -3.92 14.91 -1.63
N ALA A 29 -3.34 13.81 -2.10
CA ALA A 29 -1.90 13.69 -2.22
C ALA A 29 -1.32 14.68 -3.24
N HIS A 30 -2.09 15.03 -4.29
CA HIS A 30 -1.68 16.08 -5.22
C HIS A 30 -1.62 17.46 -4.57
N LEU A 31 -2.49 17.72 -3.60
CA LEU A 31 -2.63 19.02 -2.97
C LEU A 31 -1.79 19.18 -1.71
N ASP A 32 -1.43 18.07 -1.08
CA ASP A 32 -0.78 18.06 0.23
C ASP A 32 0.59 17.38 0.14
N ALA A 33 1.64 18.17 0.18
CA ALA A 33 3.02 17.66 0.11
C ALA A 33 3.38 16.78 1.30
N ASP A 34 2.62 16.84 2.41
CA ASP A 34 2.88 16.04 3.59
C ASP A 34 2.27 14.64 3.51
N THR A 35 1.42 14.40 2.53
CA THR A 35 0.80 13.08 2.30
C THR A 35 1.57 12.36 1.19
N ARG A 36 2.13 11.19 1.51
CA ARG A 36 2.85 10.37 0.55
C ARG A 36 2.19 9.01 0.41
N LEU A 37 1.97 8.61 -0.83
CA LEU A 37 1.36 7.32 -1.16
C LEU A 37 2.42 6.39 -1.71
N TRP A 38 2.43 5.18 -1.17
CA TRP A 38 3.41 4.15 -1.51
C TRP A 38 2.70 2.89 -1.98
N VAL A 39 3.24 2.25 -3.01
CA VAL A 39 2.72 0.98 -3.52
C VAL A 39 3.84 -0.04 -3.52
N PRO A 40 3.72 -1.13 -2.73
CA PRO A 40 4.67 -2.23 -2.83
C PRO A 40 4.61 -2.88 -4.21
N VAL A 41 5.76 -3.21 -4.77
CA VAL A 41 5.82 -3.79 -6.12
C VAL A 41 4.99 -5.08 -6.23
N LEU A 42 4.94 -5.90 -5.19
CA LEU A 42 4.12 -7.11 -5.20
C LEU A 42 2.63 -6.80 -5.29
N SER A 43 2.17 -5.72 -4.65
CA SER A 43 0.76 -5.32 -4.74
C SER A 43 0.40 -4.88 -6.16
N ALA A 44 1.31 -4.17 -6.83
CA ALA A 44 1.10 -3.77 -8.22
C ALA A 44 1.03 -5.00 -9.13
N ILE A 45 1.88 -5.99 -8.92
CA ILE A 45 1.86 -7.24 -9.71
C ILE A 45 0.55 -7.98 -9.49
N GLU A 46 0.13 -8.17 -8.24
CA GLU A 46 -1.11 -8.87 -7.92
C GLU A 46 -2.33 -8.16 -8.53
N ALA A 47 -2.36 -6.84 -8.43
CA ALA A 47 -3.46 -6.06 -8.97
C ALA A 47 -3.53 -6.19 -10.50
N ASP A 48 -2.39 -6.16 -11.18
CA ASP A 48 -2.33 -6.26 -12.63
C ASP A 48 -2.77 -7.63 -13.13
N VAL A 49 -2.49 -8.68 -12.39
CA VAL A 49 -2.96 -10.03 -12.72
C VAL A 49 -4.50 -10.10 -12.70
N VAL A 50 -5.13 -9.41 -11.77
CA VAL A 50 -6.58 -9.37 -11.65
C VAL A 50 -7.20 -8.40 -12.66
N LEU A 51 -6.58 -7.23 -12.84
CA LEU A 51 -7.08 -6.17 -13.73
C LEU A 51 -5.94 -5.71 -14.61
N ALA A 52 -5.83 -6.29 -15.80
CA ALA A 52 -4.74 -5.99 -16.74
C ALA A 52 -4.70 -4.50 -17.05
N GLY A 53 -3.51 -3.92 -16.99
CA GLY A 53 -3.27 -2.51 -17.24
C GLY A 53 -3.22 -1.63 -16.00
N ILE A 54 -3.58 -2.15 -14.84
CA ILE A 54 -3.57 -1.33 -13.61
C ILE A 54 -2.14 -0.89 -13.23
N ALA A 55 -1.15 -1.73 -13.48
CA ALA A 55 0.24 -1.37 -13.17
C ALA A 55 0.70 -0.16 -14.01
N GLU A 56 0.35 -0.12 -15.30
CA GLU A 56 0.66 1.03 -16.14
C GLU A 56 -0.08 2.28 -15.68
N HIS A 57 -1.35 2.13 -15.30
CA HIS A 57 -2.15 3.25 -14.79
C HIS A 57 -1.52 3.84 -13.53
N ILE A 58 -1.10 3.00 -12.60
CA ILE A 58 -0.44 3.43 -11.36
C ILE A 58 0.82 4.22 -11.69
N GLY A 59 1.60 3.74 -12.65
CA GLY A 59 2.85 4.40 -13.05
C GLY A 59 2.66 5.78 -13.63
N GLN A 60 1.44 6.12 -14.09
CA GLN A 60 1.11 7.43 -14.61
C GLN A 60 0.67 8.42 -13.53
N LEU A 61 0.48 7.95 -12.31
CA LEU A 61 0.06 8.79 -11.18
C LEU A 61 1.30 9.31 -10.44
N ASP A 62 1.62 10.57 -10.66
CA ASP A 62 2.85 11.19 -10.13
C ASP A 62 2.95 11.15 -8.62
N VAL A 63 1.82 11.07 -7.92
CA VAL A 63 1.78 11.07 -6.46
C VAL A 63 2.04 9.70 -5.84
N ILE A 64 2.08 8.64 -6.66
CA ILE A 64 2.34 7.30 -6.17
C ILE A 64 3.83 6.98 -6.32
N HIS A 65 4.42 6.54 -5.22
CA HIS A 65 5.81 6.11 -5.17
C HIS A 65 5.86 4.59 -5.07
N MET A 66 6.58 3.95 -5.99
CA MET A 66 6.73 2.50 -5.96
C MET A 66 7.79 2.12 -4.93
N LEU A 67 7.51 1.05 -4.19
CA LEU A 67 8.47 0.47 -3.26
C LEU A 67 9.03 -0.81 -3.84
N ASP A 68 10.32 -0.79 -4.13
CA ASP A 68 11.03 -1.96 -4.61
C ASP A 68 11.12 -3.01 -3.51
N LEU A 69 11.19 -4.26 -3.91
CA LEU A 69 11.34 -5.38 -3.01
C LEU A 69 12.80 -5.84 -3.06
N ASP A 70 13.61 -5.42 -2.08
CA ASP A 70 15.01 -5.84 -2.00
C ASP A 70 15.10 -7.26 -1.39
N TYR A 71 16.31 -7.81 -1.36
CA TYR A 71 16.48 -9.19 -0.91
C TYR A 71 16.08 -9.40 0.57
N PRO A 72 16.47 -8.55 1.52
CA PRO A 72 15.98 -8.68 2.90
C PRO A 72 14.45 -8.64 2.99
N ALA A 73 13.80 -7.81 2.19
CA ALA A 73 12.34 -7.74 2.13
C ALA A 73 11.74 -9.03 1.59
N VAL A 74 12.37 -9.64 0.57
CA VAL A 74 11.92 -10.94 0.04
C VAL A 74 11.92 -11.99 1.15
N LEU A 75 12.98 -12.06 1.96
CA LEU A 75 13.07 -13.03 3.04
C LEU A 75 11.99 -12.81 4.10
N ALA A 76 11.76 -11.54 4.49
CA ALA A 76 10.76 -11.21 5.50
C ALA A 76 9.34 -11.52 5.00
N VAL A 77 9.00 -11.11 3.80
CA VAL A 77 7.68 -11.36 3.21
C VAL A 77 7.45 -12.85 3.02
N ALA A 78 8.46 -13.57 2.53
CA ALA A 78 8.36 -15.02 2.34
C ALA A 78 8.08 -15.73 3.67
N GLN A 79 8.71 -15.31 4.77
CA GLN A 79 8.45 -15.89 6.08
C GLN A 79 7.01 -15.65 6.52
N MET A 80 6.49 -14.42 6.32
CA MET A 80 5.10 -14.13 6.64
C MET A 80 4.14 -15.00 5.83
N CYS A 81 4.43 -15.21 4.56
CA CYS A 81 3.61 -16.07 3.70
C CYS A 81 3.63 -17.53 4.17
N ARG A 82 4.79 -18.03 4.61
CA ARG A 82 4.88 -19.38 5.18
C ARG A 82 4.06 -19.50 6.46
N ASP A 83 3.93 -18.41 7.21
CA ASP A 83 3.14 -18.38 8.45
C ASP A 83 1.64 -18.18 8.16
N GLY A 84 1.24 -18.18 6.89
CA GLY A 84 -0.16 -18.12 6.50
C GLY A 84 -0.69 -16.73 6.15
N VAL A 85 0.15 -15.71 6.13
CA VAL A 85 -0.28 -14.36 5.74
C VAL A 85 -0.37 -14.28 4.22
N PRO A 86 -1.50 -13.81 3.65
CA PRO A 86 -1.59 -13.64 2.20
C PRO A 86 -0.51 -12.70 1.68
N THR A 87 -0.01 -12.98 0.46
CA THR A 87 1.12 -12.26 -0.12
C THR A 87 0.93 -10.74 -0.15
N GLY A 88 -0.24 -10.29 -0.58
CA GLY A 88 -0.51 -8.84 -0.64
C GLY A 88 -0.54 -8.19 0.73
N VAL A 89 -1.10 -8.87 1.72
CA VAL A 89 -1.12 -8.38 3.10
C VAL A 89 0.31 -8.33 3.65
N ALA A 90 1.09 -9.40 3.43
CA ALA A 90 2.47 -9.47 3.89
C ALA A 90 3.31 -8.33 3.30
N ALA A 91 3.15 -8.06 2.01
CA ALA A 91 3.88 -6.97 1.34
C ALA A 91 3.53 -5.62 1.94
N ALA A 92 2.24 -5.35 2.17
CA ALA A 92 1.79 -4.08 2.74
C ALA A 92 2.25 -3.90 4.19
N VAL A 93 2.16 -4.95 5.00
CA VAL A 93 2.61 -4.93 6.39
C VAL A 93 4.12 -4.67 6.46
N HIS A 94 4.89 -5.38 5.65
CA HIS A 94 6.35 -5.19 5.61
C HIS A 94 6.70 -3.75 5.22
N ALA A 95 6.05 -3.23 4.18
CA ALA A 95 6.27 -1.86 3.73
C ALA A 95 5.96 -0.85 4.83
N ALA A 96 4.82 -1.00 5.50
CA ALA A 96 4.41 -0.08 6.55
C ALA A 96 5.38 -0.09 7.73
N ARG A 97 5.93 -1.25 8.08
CA ARG A 97 6.87 -1.37 9.20
C ARG A 97 8.25 -0.81 8.90
N HIS A 98 8.67 -0.81 7.63
CA HIS A 98 10.04 -0.46 7.24
C HIS A 98 10.19 0.91 6.61
N LEU A 99 9.08 1.62 6.36
CA LEU A 99 9.13 3.02 5.94
C LEU A 99 9.56 3.97 7.05
N PRO A 100 9.30 3.67 8.34
CA PRO A 100 9.58 4.63 9.41
C PRO A 100 11.05 4.89 9.70
N GLU A 101 11.99 4.38 8.90
CA GLU A 101 13.40 4.72 9.08
C GLU A 101 13.64 6.24 9.09
N TRP A 102 12.66 7.01 8.61
CA TRP A 102 12.70 8.47 8.61
C TRP A 102 11.87 9.10 9.73
N GLY A 103 11.44 8.32 10.71
CA GLY A 103 10.74 8.81 11.88
C GLY A 103 9.25 9.09 11.71
N SER A 104 8.67 8.71 10.58
CA SER A 104 7.24 8.88 10.33
C SER A 104 6.49 7.57 10.50
N GLN A 105 5.24 7.65 10.97
CA GLN A 105 4.37 6.48 11.01
C GLN A 105 3.78 6.22 9.64
N ALA A 106 3.80 4.96 9.23
CA ALA A 106 3.15 4.52 8.01
C ALA A 106 1.89 3.71 8.35
N LEU A 107 0.81 4.01 7.65
CA LEU A 107 -0.45 3.28 7.77
C LEU A 107 -0.71 2.51 6.47
N VAL A 108 -1.41 1.39 6.58
CA VAL A 108 -1.92 0.70 5.40
C VAL A 108 -3.28 1.30 5.06
N ALA A 109 -3.39 1.92 3.89
CA ALA A 109 -4.66 2.45 3.39
C ALA A 109 -5.35 1.34 2.60
N THR A 110 -6.48 0.86 3.09
CA THR A 110 -7.11 -0.33 2.54
C THR A 110 -8.63 -0.25 2.55
N VAL A 111 -9.25 -0.93 1.58
CA VAL A 111 -10.71 -1.16 1.58
C VAL A 111 -11.07 -2.46 2.31
N GLU A 112 -10.07 -3.21 2.81
CA GLU A 112 -10.28 -4.46 3.55
C GLU A 112 -9.53 -4.43 4.88
N PRO A 113 -9.94 -3.56 5.83
CA PRO A 113 -9.20 -3.36 7.08
C PRO A 113 -9.11 -4.63 7.93
N LYS A 114 -10.09 -5.52 7.83
CA LYS A 114 -10.08 -6.77 8.61
C LYS A 114 -8.92 -7.69 8.26
N ALA A 115 -8.38 -7.58 7.04
CA ALA A 115 -7.24 -8.40 6.62
C ALA A 115 -5.98 -8.10 7.45
N TYR A 116 -5.95 -6.97 8.14
CA TYR A 116 -4.79 -6.52 8.91
C TYR A 116 -4.92 -6.70 10.42
N GLU A 117 -6.03 -7.30 10.87
CA GLU A 117 -6.21 -7.60 12.29
C GLU A 117 -5.08 -8.51 12.77
N GLY A 118 -4.47 -8.15 13.89
CA GLY A 118 -3.37 -8.93 14.47
C GLY A 118 -2.02 -8.77 13.80
N GLN A 119 -1.90 -7.90 12.78
CA GLN A 119 -0.63 -7.73 12.07
C GLN A 119 0.28 -6.66 12.66
N GLY A 120 -0.19 -5.92 13.66
CA GLY A 120 0.62 -4.92 14.34
C GLY A 120 0.90 -3.66 13.53
N VAL A 121 0.04 -3.32 12.58
CA VAL A 121 0.15 -2.09 11.77
C VAL A 121 -1.11 -1.25 11.93
N GLY A 122 -0.96 0.06 11.80
CA GLY A 122 -2.10 0.97 11.74
C GLY A 122 -2.77 0.89 10.37
N VAL A 123 -4.07 1.11 10.35
CA VAL A 123 -4.88 1.02 9.13
C VAL A 123 -5.65 2.31 8.92
N PHE A 124 -5.66 2.79 7.67
CA PHE A 124 -6.52 3.87 7.22
C PHE A 124 -7.64 3.23 6.40
N ASP A 125 -8.87 3.24 6.94
CA ASP A 125 -10.01 2.56 6.33
C ASP A 125 -10.60 3.42 5.19
N LEU A 126 -10.47 2.94 3.96
CA LEU A 126 -10.94 3.64 2.76
C LEU A 126 -12.44 3.44 2.49
N ASN A 127 -13.15 2.74 3.35
CA ASN A 127 -14.59 2.54 3.20
C ASN A 127 -15.43 3.64 3.85
N ARG A 128 -14.80 4.57 4.51
CA ARG A 128 -15.50 5.61 5.27
C ARG A 128 -15.61 6.93 4.55
#